data_e09d836fc44e0e89679fe6bc93ef8465
#
_entry.id   e09d836fc44e0e89679fe6bc93ef8465
#
_cell.length_a   1.000
_cell.length_b   1.000
_cell.length_c   1.000
_cell.angle_alpha   90.00
_cell.angle_beta   90.00
_cell.angle_gamma   90.00
#
_symmetry.space_group_name_H-M   'P 1'
#
loop_
_entity.id
_entity.type
_entity.pdbx_description
1 polymer ?
#
loop_
_entity_poly.entity_id
_entity_poly.type
_entity_poly.pdbx_seq_one_letter_code
_entity_poly.pdbx_strand_id
1 'polypeptide(L)'
;IVYALSKEDRYVGFITGWLFDGYTYVEHFAIDPAARNGGIGAEAMKQFLVFCGTPVVLEVEMPTDEMSKRRIGFYERLGFKLDNQVYHQPPYREGGEWLEMRLMTYGDVDLEYSFEQVKNCLHSERWAHPVIVLHIVYLFSRSNSTI
;
A
#
# COMPACT_ATOMS: atom_id res chain seq x y z
N ILE A 1 -7.52 1.64 -8.73
CA ILE A 1 -7.32 3.06 -8.33
C ILE A 1 -5.88 3.48 -8.53
N VAL A 2 -5.69 4.74 -8.90
CA VAL A 2 -4.38 5.37 -9.01
C VAL A 2 -4.45 6.74 -8.35
N TYR A 3 -3.57 6.98 -7.38
CA TYR A 3 -3.44 8.27 -6.71
C TYR A 3 -2.08 8.88 -7.04
N ALA A 4 -2.07 10.03 -7.69
CA ALA A 4 -0.88 10.86 -7.82
C ALA A 4 -0.71 11.71 -6.54
N LEU A 5 0.47 11.68 -5.97
CA LEU A 5 0.80 12.41 -4.75
C LEU A 5 1.52 13.70 -5.12
N SER A 6 1.03 14.84 -4.60
CA SER A 6 1.62 16.15 -4.84
C SER A 6 1.85 16.87 -3.52
N LYS A 7 2.97 17.59 -3.41
CA LYS A 7 3.30 18.49 -2.32
C LYS A 7 3.78 19.82 -2.89
N GLU A 8 3.17 20.94 -2.48
CA GLU A 8 3.50 22.28 -3.00
C GLU A 8 3.51 22.33 -4.52
N ASP A 9 2.44 21.79 -5.13
CA ASP A 9 2.22 21.68 -6.58
C ASP A 9 3.29 20.87 -7.35
N ARG A 10 4.12 20.09 -6.63
CA ARG A 10 5.09 19.18 -7.24
C ARG A 10 4.66 17.74 -7.06
N TYR A 11 4.77 16.97 -8.11
CA TYR A 11 4.61 15.51 -8.04
C TYR A 11 5.70 14.92 -7.13
N VAL A 12 5.31 14.08 -6.19
CA VAL A 12 6.22 13.43 -5.24
C VAL A 12 6.09 11.92 -5.18
N GLY A 13 5.12 11.33 -5.86
CA GLY A 13 4.95 9.89 -5.87
C GLY A 13 3.55 9.44 -6.27
N PHE A 14 3.28 8.16 -6.08
CA PHE A 14 1.98 7.58 -6.39
C PHE A 14 1.63 6.41 -5.46
N ILE A 15 0.33 6.12 -5.40
CA ILE A 15 -0.24 4.90 -4.82
C ILE A 15 -1.14 4.27 -5.87
N THR A 16 -1.00 2.97 -6.11
CA THR A 16 -1.94 2.20 -6.92
C THR A 16 -2.54 1.07 -6.12
N GLY A 17 -3.73 0.65 -6.47
CA GLY A 17 -4.38 -0.46 -5.79
C GLY A 17 -5.78 -0.76 -6.31
N TRP A 18 -6.49 -1.56 -5.54
CA TRP A 18 -7.80 -2.09 -5.87
C TRP A 18 -8.78 -1.88 -4.72
N LEU A 19 -10.01 -1.52 -5.06
CA LEU A 19 -11.11 -1.44 -4.09
C LEU A 19 -11.83 -2.77 -4.06
N PHE A 20 -11.81 -3.43 -2.91
CA PHE A 20 -12.60 -4.61 -2.64
C PHE A 20 -13.76 -4.31 -1.69
N ASP A 21 -14.68 -5.23 -1.57
CA ASP A 21 -15.71 -5.14 -0.55
C ASP A 21 -15.09 -5.28 0.85
N GLY A 22 -15.17 -4.21 1.63
CA GLY A 22 -14.67 -4.14 3.00
C GLY A 22 -13.20 -3.75 3.18
N TYR A 23 -12.37 -3.65 2.13
CA TYR A 23 -10.99 -3.19 2.25
C TYR A 23 -10.42 -2.63 0.94
N THR A 24 -9.35 -1.86 1.04
CA THR A 24 -8.54 -1.41 -0.10
C THR A 24 -7.22 -2.17 -0.12
N TYR A 25 -6.87 -2.75 -1.26
CA TYR A 25 -5.54 -3.34 -1.47
C TYR A 25 -4.63 -2.32 -2.13
N VAL A 26 -3.47 -2.05 -1.52
CA VAL A 26 -2.40 -1.22 -2.08
C VAL A 26 -1.40 -2.12 -2.78
N GLU A 27 -1.30 -1.97 -4.10
CA GLU A 27 -0.39 -2.75 -4.93
C GLU A 27 0.98 -2.09 -5.04
N HIS A 28 1.01 -0.78 -5.28
CA HIS A 28 2.24 -0.01 -5.36
C HIS A 28 2.14 1.28 -4.55
N PHE A 29 3.22 1.58 -3.84
CA PHE A 29 3.45 2.85 -3.20
C PHE A 29 4.89 3.29 -3.43
N ALA A 30 5.07 4.40 -4.08
CA ALA A 30 6.40 4.93 -4.39
C ALA A 30 6.47 6.43 -4.16
N ILE A 31 7.59 6.88 -3.58
CA ILE A 31 7.97 8.28 -3.45
C ILE A 31 9.15 8.55 -4.37
N ASP A 32 9.08 9.63 -5.14
CA ASP A 32 10.16 10.10 -5.98
C ASP A 32 11.47 10.18 -5.16
N PRO A 33 12.59 9.58 -5.63
CA PRO A 33 13.86 9.65 -4.95
C PRO A 33 14.31 11.08 -4.60
N ALA A 34 14.01 12.07 -5.44
CA ALA A 34 14.30 13.48 -5.20
C ALA A 34 13.48 14.09 -4.04
N ALA A 35 12.32 13.49 -3.72
CA ALA A 35 11.43 13.92 -2.64
C ALA A 35 11.59 13.09 -1.35
N ARG A 36 12.46 12.08 -1.36
CA ARG A 36 12.75 11.28 -0.16
C ARG A 36 13.53 12.12 0.86
N ASN A 37 13.60 11.64 2.11
CA ASN A 37 14.25 12.33 3.23
C ASN A 37 13.49 13.57 3.71
N GLY A 38 12.48 13.39 4.50
CA GLY A 38 11.66 14.45 5.10
C GLY A 38 10.32 13.93 5.58
N GLY A 39 10.19 12.60 5.68
CA GLY A 39 8.97 11.96 6.18
C GLY A 39 7.79 12.00 5.19
N ILE A 40 8.02 12.39 3.93
CA ILE A 40 6.95 12.49 2.92
C ILE A 40 6.22 11.17 2.74
N GLY A 41 6.94 10.04 2.71
CA GLY A 41 6.31 8.73 2.56
C GLY A 41 5.35 8.41 3.70
N ALA A 42 5.76 8.68 4.94
CA ALA A 42 4.91 8.47 6.11
C ALA A 42 3.70 9.41 6.10
N GLU A 43 3.90 10.68 5.77
CA GLU A 43 2.83 11.66 5.66
C GLU A 43 1.83 11.28 4.56
N ALA A 44 2.32 10.90 3.38
CA ALA A 44 1.49 10.47 2.26
C ALA A 44 0.62 9.26 2.62
N MET A 45 1.22 8.24 3.23
CA MET A 45 0.48 7.05 3.64
C MET A 45 -0.55 7.36 4.73
N LYS A 46 -0.22 8.19 5.72
CA LYS A 46 -1.19 8.62 6.74
C LYS A 46 -2.40 9.33 6.14
N GLN A 47 -2.16 10.27 5.23
CA GLN A 47 -3.25 10.99 4.55
C GLN A 47 -4.07 10.04 3.67
N PHE A 48 -3.43 9.12 2.97
CA PHE A 48 -4.12 8.09 2.19
C PHE A 48 -5.03 7.22 3.08
N LEU A 49 -4.55 6.74 4.23
CA LEU A 49 -5.34 5.92 5.16
C LEU A 49 -6.57 6.66 5.67
N VAL A 50 -6.43 7.96 5.98
CA VAL A 50 -7.57 8.80 6.37
C VAL A 50 -8.54 9.00 5.21
N PHE A 51 -8.02 9.27 4.02
CA PHE A 51 -8.82 9.54 2.82
C PHE A 51 -9.59 8.32 2.34
N CYS A 52 -8.96 7.14 2.30
CA CYS A 52 -9.63 5.95 1.82
C CYS A 52 -10.72 5.44 2.79
N GLY A 53 -10.56 5.69 4.10
CA GLY A 53 -11.59 5.43 5.12
C GLY A 53 -11.97 3.95 5.28
N THR A 54 -11.28 3.04 4.62
CA THR A 54 -11.47 1.58 4.69
C THR A 54 -10.22 0.93 5.28
N PRO A 55 -10.32 -0.28 5.82
CA PRO A 55 -9.15 -1.09 6.10
C PRO A 55 -8.27 -1.26 4.86
N VAL A 56 -6.96 -1.40 5.07
CA VAL A 56 -5.99 -1.51 3.97
C VAL A 56 -5.17 -2.79 4.10
N VAL A 57 -4.99 -3.47 2.98
CA VAL A 57 -4.11 -4.63 2.84
C VAL A 57 -3.00 -4.30 1.85
N LEU A 58 -1.77 -4.72 2.12
CA LEU A 58 -0.64 -4.63 1.21
C LEU A 58 0.29 -5.84 1.32
N GLU A 59 1.11 -6.03 0.30
CA GLU A 59 2.12 -7.09 0.26
C GLU A 59 3.50 -6.52 0.63
N VAL A 60 4.27 -7.30 1.37
CA VAL A 60 5.67 -7.00 1.67
C VAL A 60 6.52 -8.23 1.42
N GLU A 61 7.78 -8.01 1.04
CA GLU A 61 8.76 -9.06 0.88
C GLU A 61 9.04 -9.77 2.20
N MET A 62 9.45 -11.03 2.13
CA MET A 62 9.91 -11.77 3.30
C MET A 62 11.04 -11.01 4.00
N PRO A 63 11.07 -10.96 5.35
CA PRO A 63 12.06 -10.18 6.11
C PRO A 63 13.44 -10.86 6.14
N THR A 64 14.01 -11.12 4.97
CA THR A 64 15.28 -11.83 4.81
C THR A 64 16.50 -10.92 4.78
N ASP A 65 16.31 -9.64 4.44
CA ASP A 65 17.38 -8.65 4.38
C ASP A 65 17.00 -7.34 5.12
N GLU A 66 17.96 -6.43 5.27
CA GLU A 66 17.76 -5.17 6.00
C GLU A 66 16.77 -4.24 5.30
N MET A 67 16.64 -4.29 3.97
CA MET A 67 15.72 -3.43 3.24
C MET A 67 14.28 -3.87 3.44
N SER A 68 14.00 -5.17 3.34
CA SER A 68 12.67 -5.74 3.60
C SER A 68 12.23 -5.52 5.05
N LYS A 69 13.15 -5.70 6.02
CA LYS A 69 12.88 -5.40 7.44
C LYS A 69 12.56 -3.91 7.68
N ARG A 70 13.30 -3.00 7.03
CA ARG A 70 13.03 -1.56 7.11
C ARG A 70 11.67 -1.20 6.54
N ARG A 71 11.26 -1.83 5.44
CA ARG A 71 9.96 -1.63 4.81
C ARG A 71 8.83 -2.08 5.74
N ILE A 72 8.94 -3.28 6.32
CA ILE A 72 7.99 -3.77 7.32
C ILE A 72 7.91 -2.80 8.50
N GLY A 73 9.04 -2.41 9.08
CA GLY A 73 9.09 -1.46 10.19
C GLY A 73 8.51 -0.07 9.85
N PHE A 74 8.62 0.37 8.60
CA PHE A 74 7.97 1.58 8.13
C PHE A 74 6.44 1.47 8.23
N TYR A 75 5.86 0.38 7.76
CA TYR A 75 4.42 0.16 7.83
C TYR A 75 3.94 -0.11 9.26
N GLU A 76 4.71 -0.84 10.07
CA GLU A 76 4.38 -1.06 11.50
C GLU A 76 4.28 0.26 12.26
N ARG A 77 5.19 1.22 12.02
CA ARG A 77 5.12 2.57 12.63
C ARG A 77 3.88 3.37 12.20
N LEU A 78 3.26 3.01 11.08
CA LEU A 78 2.02 3.62 10.60
C LEU A 78 0.77 2.89 11.12
N GLY A 79 0.94 1.82 11.90
CA GLY A 79 -0.15 1.06 12.51
C GLY A 79 -0.56 -0.19 11.73
N PHE A 80 0.19 -0.58 10.70
CA PHE A 80 -0.02 -1.86 10.03
C PHE A 80 0.44 -3.03 10.91
N LYS A 81 -0.21 -4.16 10.75
CA LYS A 81 0.14 -5.44 11.40
C LYS A 81 0.65 -6.41 10.35
N LEU A 82 1.77 -7.07 10.63
CA LEU A 82 2.32 -8.13 9.78
C LEU A 82 1.58 -9.44 10.07
N ASP A 83 1.04 -10.07 9.03
CA ASP A 83 0.50 -11.42 9.12
C ASP A 83 1.63 -12.46 9.02
N ASN A 84 1.49 -13.56 9.75
CA ASN A 84 2.51 -14.62 9.82
C ASN A 84 2.36 -15.68 8.73
N GLN A 85 1.24 -15.71 8.01
CA GLN A 85 1.02 -16.67 6.94
C GLN A 85 1.85 -16.28 5.71
N VAL A 86 2.41 -17.26 5.03
CA VAL A 86 3.12 -17.04 3.77
C VAL A 86 2.09 -16.83 2.67
N TYR A 87 2.20 -15.70 1.99
CA TYR A 87 1.42 -15.36 0.82
C TYR A 87 2.28 -15.59 -0.42
N HIS A 88 1.75 -16.30 -1.41
CA HIS A 88 2.43 -16.49 -2.69
C HIS A 88 1.84 -15.53 -3.72
N GLN A 89 2.63 -14.52 -4.06
CA GLN A 89 2.28 -13.55 -5.08
C GLN A 89 2.34 -14.19 -6.47
N PRO A 90 1.26 -14.17 -7.26
CA PRO A 90 1.29 -14.67 -8.61
C PRO A 90 2.21 -13.80 -9.50
N PRO A 91 2.86 -14.43 -10.50
CA PRO A 91 3.73 -13.69 -11.41
C PRO A 91 2.95 -12.67 -12.23
N TYR A 92 3.60 -11.55 -12.59
CA TYR A 92 3.01 -10.52 -13.46
C TYR A 92 2.94 -10.95 -14.94
N ARG A 93 3.63 -12.04 -15.31
CA ARG A 93 3.65 -12.59 -16.67
C ARG A 93 3.38 -14.07 -16.61
N GLU A 94 2.66 -14.56 -17.59
CA GLU A 94 2.45 -16.00 -17.75
C GLU A 94 3.79 -16.76 -17.81
N GLY A 95 3.90 -17.84 -17.02
CA GLY A 95 5.14 -18.61 -16.91
C GLY A 95 6.22 -18.00 -15.99
N GLY A 96 5.96 -16.88 -15.32
CA GLY A 96 6.87 -16.30 -14.32
C GLY A 96 6.89 -17.10 -13.00
N GLU A 97 7.78 -16.70 -12.09
CA GLU A 97 7.91 -17.34 -10.78
C GLU A 97 6.94 -16.74 -9.76
N TRP A 98 6.43 -17.59 -8.88
CA TRP A 98 5.67 -17.17 -7.71
C TRP A 98 6.63 -16.67 -6.64
N LEU A 99 6.31 -15.54 -6.03
CA LEU A 99 7.14 -14.96 -4.99
C LEU A 99 6.52 -15.19 -3.61
N GLU A 100 7.33 -15.65 -2.66
CA GLU A 100 6.94 -15.69 -1.27
C GLU A 100 6.93 -14.28 -0.69
N MET A 101 5.78 -13.88 -0.17
CA MET A 101 5.53 -12.56 0.41
C MET A 101 4.81 -12.71 1.76
N ARG A 102 4.58 -11.61 2.41
CA ARG A 102 3.70 -11.49 3.57
C ARG A 102 2.64 -10.44 3.29
N LEU A 103 1.49 -10.57 3.94
CA LEU A 103 0.48 -9.52 3.95
C LEU A 103 0.65 -8.65 5.21
N MET A 104 0.39 -7.37 5.06
CA MET A 104 0.21 -6.45 6.18
C MET A 104 -1.16 -5.81 6.11
N THR A 105 -1.78 -5.58 7.26
CA THR A 105 -3.12 -5.00 7.35
C THR A 105 -3.15 -3.77 8.22
N TYR A 106 -3.95 -2.79 7.84
CA TYR A 106 -4.30 -1.63 8.63
C TYR A 106 -5.81 -1.58 8.81
N GLY A 107 -6.27 -1.29 10.04
CA GLY A 107 -7.69 -1.31 10.37
C GLY A 107 -8.20 -2.73 10.65
N ASP A 108 -9.50 -2.90 10.55
CA ASP A 108 -10.20 -4.11 10.98
C ASP A 108 -10.29 -5.16 9.85
N VAL A 109 -9.14 -5.76 9.53
CA VAL A 109 -9.04 -6.95 8.66
C VAL A 109 -8.40 -8.07 9.46
N ASP A 110 -9.18 -9.10 9.76
CA ASP A 110 -8.68 -10.27 10.47
C ASP A 110 -8.28 -11.36 9.46
N LEU A 111 -6.99 -11.44 9.17
CA LEU A 111 -6.44 -12.46 8.25
C LEU A 111 -6.40 -13.87 8.86
N GLU A 112 -6.61 -14.04 10.16
CA GLU A 112 -6.76 -15.38 10.73
C GLU A 112 -7.97 -16.10 10.14
N TYR A 113 -9.06 -15.36 9.88
CA TYR A 113 -10.31 -15.89 9.34
C TYR A 113 -10.52 -15.62 7.85
N SER A 114 -9.90 -14.57 7.30
CA SER A 114 -10.18 -14.11 5.93
C SER A 114 -8.99 -14.25 4.96
N PHE A 115 -7.86 -14.84 5.39
CA PHE A 115 -6.66 -14.94 4.56
C PHE A 115 -6.91 -15.55 3.17
N GLU A 116 -7.61 -16.69 3.12
CA GLU A 116 -7.90 -17.35 1.83
C GLU A 116 -8.81 -16.52 0.93
N GLN A 117 -9.77 -15.79 1.50
CA GLN A 117 -10.64 -14.90 0.73
C GLN A 117 -9.84 -13.73 0.16
N VAL A 118 -9.03 -13.07 0.98
CA VAL A 118 -8.15 -11.97 0.54
C VAL A 118 -7.20 -12.46 -0.54
N LYS A 119 -6.50 -13.59 -0.32
CA LYS A 119 -5.60 -14.19 -1.30
C LYS A 119 -6.30 -14.44 -2.64
N ASN A 120 -7.48 -15.06 -2.62
CA ASN A 120 -8.22 -15.35 -3.85
C ASN A 120 -8.64 -14.07 -4.58
N CYS A 121 -9.06 -13.03 -3.87
CA CYS A 121 -9.34 -11.73 -4.48
C CYS A 121 -8.08 -11.15 -5.16
N LEU A 122 -6.95 -11.12 -4.46
CA LEU A 122 -5.69 -10.60 -5.01
C LEU A 122 -5.22 -11.39 -6.25
N HIS A 123 -5.43 -12.71 -6.26
CA HIS A 123 -5.09 -13.55 -7.39
C HIS A 123 -6.00 -13.32 -8.60
N SER A 124 -7.33 -13.15 -8.38
CA SER A 124 -8.29 -12.95 -9.48
C SER A 124 -8.10 -11.61 -10.18
N GLU A 125 -7.83 -10.55 -9.44
CA GLU A 125 -7.71 -9.20 -9.99
C GLU A 125 -6.43 -8.96 -10.80
N ARG A 126 -5.36 -9.70 -10.55
CA ARG A 126 -4.13 -9.57 -11.35
C ARG A 126 -4.31 -9.85 -12.83
N TRP A 127 -5.31 -10.64 -13.20
CA TRP A 127 -5.63 -11.00 -14.56
C TRP A 127 -6.80 -10.19 -15.15
N ALA A 128 -7.47 -9.37 -14.33
CA ALA A 128 -8.53 -8.49 -14.76
C ALA A 128 -7.96 -7.24 -15.45
N HIS A 129 -8.60 -6.78 -16.51
CA HIS A 129 -8.25 -5.51 -17.14
C HIS A 129 -8.72 -4.38 -16.22
N PRO A 130 -7.82 -3.51 -15.73
CA PRO A 130 -8.19 -2.48 -14.77
C PRO A 130 -9.03 -1.38 -15.41
N VAL A 131 -10.13 -1.02 -14.76
CA VAL A 131 -10.73 0.29 -14.94
C VAL A 131 -9.90 1.27 -14.11
N ILE A 132 -9.11 2.11 -14.76
CA ILE A 132 -8.25 3.07 -14.09
C ILE A 132 -9.10 4.26 -13.65
N VAL A 133 -9.25 4.45 -12.35
CA VAL A 133 -9.80 5.67 -11.75
C VAL A 133 -8.64 6.49 -11.21
N LEU A 134 -8.33 7.61 -11.86
CA LEU A 134 -7.24 8.50 -11.46
C LEU A 134 -7.76 9.52 -10.43
N HIS A 135 -7.14 9.53 -9.27
CA HIS A 135 -7.33 10.56 -8.25
C HIS A 135 -6.02 11.32 -8.00
N ILE A 136 -6.12 12.64 -7.83
CA ILE A 136 -4.99 13.47 -7.42
C ILE A 136 -5.15 13.80 -5.95
N VAL A 137 -4.22 13.36 -5.13
CA VAL A 137 -4.17 13.64 -3.69
C VAL A 137 -3.13 14.72 -3.44
N TYR A 138 -3.57 15.87 -2.93
CA TYR A 138 -2.68 16.93 -2.50
C TYR A 138 -2.27 16.72 -1.04
N LEU A 139 -0.98 16.62 -0.80
CA LEU A 139 -0.42 16.59 0.54
C LEU A 139 -0.35 18.02 1.07
N PHE A 140 -1.32 18.41 1.90
CA PHE A 140 -1.27 19.71 2.57
C PHE A 140 -0.21 19.67 3.67
N SER A 141 0.82 20.51 3.57
CA SER A 141 1.58 20.86 4.75
C SER A 141 0.65 21.67 5.65
N ARG A 142 0.47 21.24 6.91
CA ARG A 142 -0.12 22.14 7.91
C ARG A 142 0.79 23.33 8.03
N SER A 143 0.47 24.42 7.34
CA SER A 143 0.96 25.72 7.72
C SER A 143 0.42 25.99 9.12
N ASN A 144 1.30 26.06 10.11
CA ASN A 144 0.98 26.65 11.40
C ASN A 144 0.58 28.11 11.14
N SER A 145 -0.68 28.35 10.93
CA SER A 145 -1.24 29.68 11.11
C SER A 145 -1.51 29.83 12.62
N THR A 146 -0.46 30.21 13.34
CA THR A 146 -0.65 30.89 14.62
C THR A 146 -1.18 32.27 14.28
N ILE A 147 -2.42 32.55 14.59
CA ILE A 147 -2.94 33.86 14.92
C ILE A 147 -3.42 33.80 16.35
#